data_c37d0a4429363a258a97611ce99a0afe
#
_entry.id   c37d0a4429363a258a97611ce99a0afe
#
_cell.length_a   1.000
_cell.length_b   1.000
_cell.length_c   1.000
_cell.angle_alpha   90.00
_cell.angle_beta   90.00
_cell.angle_gamma   90.00
#
_symmetry.space_group_name_H-M   'P 1'
#
loop_
_entity.id
_entity.type
_entity.pdbx_description
1 polymer ?
#
loop_
_entity_poly.entity_id
_entity_poly.type
_entity_poly.pdbx_seq_one_letter_code
_entity_poly.pdbx_strand_id
1 'polypeptide(L)'
;LKYLMPEAISGPKEFEAILYNNINFKALDRPENAINIRLNSTAISVQHDGPAEESEYVKIIYYQDGKFKKIITKSVVMGIGGWVAKKIIPDLPKTVLEAYNEFYHGPILTVNVAVRNWRFLDKLGISSGRIFEGFGNFFSIRRPMITGKYTQPYDPKKPIALTFYVPFNMPGYSIKEQGPLGRLELLNKSYSEYEQEIVEQMTAMFSSSGFDAERDIAGIILNRWGHAYISPQPGFHFGINGNKAPREIVRNGFGRIQFGHSELSGYMSHTRALNEGSRAAIDAMKFI
;
A
#
# COMPACT_ATOMS: atom_id res chain seq x y z
N LEU A 1 1.33 -18.53 0.14
CA LEU A 1 1.45 -18.94 1.54
C LEU A 1 1.16 -20.42 1.70
N LYS A 2 -0.06 -20.90 1.37
CA LYS A 2 -0.48 -22.31 1.51
C LYS A 2 0.47 -23.31 0.85
N TYR A 3 1.06 -22.99 -0.29
CA TYR A 3 2.01 -23.85 -0.99
C TYR A 3 3.37 -23.91 -0.28
N LEU A 4 3.90 -22.77 0.12
CA LEU A 4 5.25 -22.63 0.72
C LEU A 4 5.26 -22.97 2.22
N MET A 5 4.12 -22.80 2.89
CA MET A 5 3.93 -22.99 4.33
C MET A 5 2.59 -23.70 4.56
N PRO A 6 2.47 -24.99 4.28
CA PRO A 6 1.18 -25.72 4.30
C PRO A 6 0.45 -25.65 5.63
N GLU A 7 1.20 -25.61 6.75
CA GLU A 7 0.64 -25.52 8.09
C GLU A 7 0.12 -24.14 8.49
N ALA A 8 0.47 -23.09 7.70
CA ALA A 8 0.00 -21.73 7.96
C ALA A 8 -1.49 -21.53 7.66
N ILE A 9 -2.06 -22.35 6.80
CA ILE A 9 -3.49 -22.33 6.48
C ILE A 9 -4.01 -23.77 6.55
N SER A 10 -4.93 -24.05 7.48
CA SER A 10 -5.54 -25.37 7.67
C SER A 10 -6.41 -25.81 6.49
N GLY A 11 -6.74 -27.09 6.44
CA GLY A 11 -7.70 -27.68 5.48
C GLY A 11 -7.10 -28.02 4.12
N PRO A 12 -7.94 -28.42 3.15
CA PRO A 12 -7.52 -28.91 1.84
C PRO A 12 -6.80 -27.83 1.00
N LYS A 13 -6.16 -28.22 -0.10
CA LYS A 13 -5.45 -27.33 -1.02
C LYS A 13 -6.37 -26.56 -1.98
N GLU A 14 -7.64 -26.52 -1.70
CA GLU A 14 -8.64 -25.82 -2.51
C GLU A 14 -8.61 -24.32 -2.29
N PHE A 15 -9.08 -23.58 -3.30
CA PHE A 15 -9.04 -22.11 -3.29
C PHE A 15 -9.86 -21.51 -2.14
N GLU A 16 -11.02 -22.11 -1.83
CA GLU A 16 -11.85 -21.66 -0.72
C GLU A 16 -11.14 -21.76 0.63
N ALA A 17 -10.35 -22.81 0.85
CA ALA A 17 -9.58 -22.96 2.09
C ALA A 17 -8.58 -21.81 2.28
N ILE A 18 -8.00 -21.30 1.21
CA ILE A 18 -7.06 -20.16 1.25
C ILE A 18 -7.77 -18.88 1.71
N LEU A 19 -9.03 -18.71 1.35
CA LEU A 19 -9.79 -17.49 1.62
C LEU A 19 -10.50 -17.49 2.98
N TYR A 20 -10.98 -18.64 3.44
CA TYR A 20 -11.87 -18.70 4.61
C TYR A 20 -11.29 -19.43 5.82
N ASN A 21 -10.26 -20.25 5.63
CA ASN A 21 -9.68 -20.97 6.75
C ASN A 21 -8.79 -20.04 7.60
N ASN A 22 -8.75 -20.33 8.89
CA ASN A 22 -7.94 -19.58 9.83
C ASN A 22 -6.45 -19.70 9.51
N ILE A 23 -5.75 -18.61 9.68
CA ILE A 23 -4.29 -18.58 9.58
C ILE A 23 -3.70 -19.00 10.93
N ASN A 24 -2.87 -20.03 10.91
CA ASN A 24 -2.03 -20.42 12.04
C ASN A 24 -0.77 -19.54 12.04
N PHE A 25 -0.84 -18.40 12.73
CA PHE A 25 0.26 -17.45 12.82
C PHE A 25 1.53 -18.04 13.44
N LYS A 26 1.41 -19.06 14.32
CA LYS A 26 2.56 -19.75 14.93
C LYS A 26 3.36 -20.61 13.94
N ALA A 27 2.77 -20.92 12.79
CA ALA A 27 3.44 -21.68 11.74
C ALA A 27 4.26 -20.78 10.78
N LEU A 28 4.17 -19.45 10.90
CA LEU A 28 4.81 -18.52 9.96
C LEU A 28 6.32 -18.34 10.19
N ASP A 29 6.80 -18.44 11.44
CA ASP A 29 8.20 -18.18 11.79
C ASP A 29 8.69 -19.30 12.75
N ARG A 30 9.07 -20.44 12.20
CA ARG A 30 9.61 -21.60 12.95
C ARG A 30 11.01 -21.93 12.47
N PRO A 31 11.91 -22.36 13.36
CA PRO A 31 13.28 -22.70 12.99
C PRO A 31 13.39 -23.76 11.88
N GLU A 32 12.47 -24.71 11.85
CA GLU A 32 12.43 -25.80 10.88
C GLU A 32 11.89 -25.41 9.49
N ASN A 33 11.29 -24.23 9.36
CA ASN A 33 10.76 -23.79 8.09
C ASN A 33 11.88 -23.38 7.12
N ALA A 34 11.78 -23.82 5.87
CA ALA A 34 12.65 -23.33 4.79
C ALA A 34 12.36 -21.86 4.43
N ILE A 35 11.13 -21.39 4.66
CA ILE A 35 10.68 -20.03 4.41
C ILE A 35 9.97 -19.53 5.66
N ASN A 36 10.30 -18.32 6.10
CA ASN A 36 9.71 -17.70 7.28
C ASN A 36 9.08 -16.36 6.95
N ILE A 37 7.96 -16.05 7.62
CA ILE A 37 7.32 -14.73 7.63
C ILE A 37 7.32 -14.26 9.09
N ARG A 38 8.13 -13.26 9.37
CA ARG A 38 8.27 -12.69 10.70
C ARG A 38 7.38 -11.46 10.85
N LEU A 39 6.31 -11.62 11.60
CA LEU A 39 5.36 -10.55 11.91
C LEU A 39 5.87 -9.67 13.08
N ASN A 40 5.26 -8.50 13.24
CA ASN A 40 5.57 -7.53 14.30
C ASN A 40 7.07 -7.19 14.37
N SER A 41 7.72 -7.18 13.20
CA SER A 41 9.15 -6.99 13.04
C SER A 41 9.41 -5.80 12.14
N THR A 42 9.90 -4.70 12.72
CA THR A 42 10.17 -3.46 12.00
C THR A 42 11.65 -3.39 11.64
N ALA A 43 11.99 -3.46 10.35
CA ALA A 43 13.35 -3.23 9.89
C ALA A 43 13.74 -1.75 10.10
N ILE A 44 14.89 -1.52 10.73
CA ILE A 44 15.36 -0.17 11.10
C ILE A 44 16.64 0.19 10.33
N SER A 45 17.48 -0.79 10.04
CA SER A 45 18.70 -0.60 9.27
C SER A 45 18.98 -1.79 8.39
N VAL A 46 19.39 -1.54 7.16
CA VAL A 46 19.86 -2.52 6.18
C VAL A 46 21.17 -1.99 5.60
N GLN A 47 22.28 -2.68 5.81
CA GLN A 47 23.58 -2.22 5.32
C GLN A 47 24.50 -3.40 5.00
N HIS A 48 25.46 -3.20 4.11
CA HIS A 48 26.49 -4.17 3.85
C HIS A 48 27.39 -4.38 5.08
N ASP A 49 28.00 -5.55 5.17
CA ASP A 49 28.99 -5.86 6.22
C ASP A 49 30.39 -5.44 5.77
N GLY A 50 30.59 -4.14 5.52
CA GLY A 50 31.79 -3.55 4.93
C GLY A 50 31.47 -2.79 3.64
N PRO A 51 32.47 -2.43 2.81
CA PRO A 51 32.25 -1.83 1.51
C PRO A 51 31.35 -2.69 0.62
N ALA A 52 30.38 -2.09 -0.08
CA ALA A 52 29.36 -2.83 -0.83
C ALA A 52 29.94 -3.76 -1.91
N GLU A 53 31.04 -3.35 -2.54
CA GLU A 53 31.72 -4.09 -3.61
C GLU A 53 32.44 -5.33 -3.10
N GLU A 54 32.89 -5.34 -1.83
CA GLU A 54 33.67 -6.40 -1.20
C GLU A 54 32.86 -7.26 -0.24
N SER A 55 31.69 -6.77 0.15
CA SER A 55 30.88 -7.40 1.19
C SER A 55 30.29 -8.74 0.74
N GLU A 56 30.45 -9.77 1.54
CA GLU A 56 29.79 -11.08 1.34
C GLU A 56 28.38 -11.13 1.95
N TYR A 57 28.06 -10.22 2.86
CA TYR A 57 26.83 -10.24 3.63
C TYR A 57 26.20 -8.85 3.77
N VAL A 58 24.89 -8.87 4.06
CA VAL A 58 24.10 -7.70 4.46
C VAL A 58 23.60 -7.92 5.88
N LYS A 59 23.72 -6.90 6.72
CA LYS A 59 23.16 -6.84 8.07
C LYS A 59 21.81 -6.14 8.07
N ILE A 60 20.82 -6.78 8.68
CA ILE A 60 19.50 -6.19 8.91
C ILE A 60 19.31 -6.06 10.41
N ILE A 61 19.10 -4.83 10.90
CA ILE A 61 18.67 -4.57 12.27
C ILE A 61 17.16 -4.37 12.24
N TYR A 62 16.45 -5.09 13.10
CA TYR A 62 15.01 -4.96 13.23
C TYR A 62 14.59 -4.95 14.70
N TYR A 63 13.44 -4.32 14.94
CA TYR A 63 12.84 -4.25 16.26
C TYR A 63 11.66 -5.21 16.35
N GLN A 64 11.63 -6.04 17.39
CA GLN A 64 10.56 -7.01 17.64
C GLN A 64 10.46 -7.26 19.15
N ASP A 65 9.25 -7.27 19.70
CA ASP A 65 8.96 -7.60 21.10
C ASP A 65 9.81 -6.80 22.11
N GLY A 66 9.94 -5.50 21.89
CA GLY A 66 10.71 -4.61 22.79
C GLY A 66 12.23 -4.69 22.64
N LYS A 67 12.76 -5.45 21.66
CA LYS A 67 14.21 -5.70 21.51
C LYS A 67 14.67 -5.47 20.08
N PHE A 68 15.91 -4.99 19.98
CA PHE A 68 16.65 -4.98 18.71
C PHE A 68 17.26 -6.36 18.46
N LYS A 69 17.05 -6.82 17.23
CA LYS A 69 17.57 -8.12 16.74
C LYS A 69 18.34 -7.89 15.44
N LYS A 70 19.21 -8.83 15.08
CA LYS A 70 20.03 -8.77 13.90
C LYS A 70 19.84 -10.02 13.05
N ILE A 71 19.78 -9.86 11.72
CA ILE A 71 19.91 -10.91 10.72
C ILE A 71 21.13 -10.60 9.88
N ILE A 72 21.90 -11.63 9.53
CA ILE A 72 22.98 -11.59 8.54
C ILE A 72 22.52 -12.47 7.38
N THR A 73 22.56 -11.94 6.17
CA THR A 73 22.09 -12.61 4.96
C THR A 73 23.00 -12.33 3.77
N LYS A 74 23.01 -13.21 2.78
CA LYS A 74 23.81 -13.02 1.55
C LYS A 74 23.26 -11.92 0.64
N SER A 75 21.96 -11.70 0.62
CA SER A 75 21.34 -10.63 -0.15
C SER A 75 20.00 -10.21 0.46
N VAL A 76 19.51 -9.02 0.06
CA VAL A 76 18.25 -8.45 0.52
C VAL A 76 17.45 -7.92 -0.67
N VAL A 77 16.15 -8.18 -0.69
CA VAL A 77 15.21 -7.49 -1.58
C VAL A 77 14.38 -6.50 -0.76
N MET A 78 14.51 -5.22 -1.08
CA MET A 78 13.75 -4.13 -0.48
C MET A 78 12.39 -4.01 -1.19
N GLY A 79 11.36 -4.63 -0.62
CA GLY A 79 9.98 -4.58 -1.10
C GLY A 79 9.15 -3.42 -0.52
N ILE A 80 9.81 -2.37 -0.05
CA ILE A 80 9.20 -1.22 0.63
C ILE A 80 9.33 0.05 -0.22
N GLY A 81 8.48 1.04 0.06
CA GLY A 81 8.54 2.33 -0.65
C GLY A 81 9.89 3.03 -0.50
N GLY A 82 10.34 3.68 -1.57
CA GLY A 82 11.63 4.37 -1.64
C GLY A 82 11.82 5.45 -0.57
N TRP A 83 10.73 6.07 -0.14
CA TRP A 83 10.74 7.08 0.92
C TRP A 83 11.15 6.52 2.30
N VAL A 84 10.98 5.21 2.54
CA VAL A 84 11.50 4.48 3.71
C VAL A 84 12.89 3.94 3.41
N ALA A 85 13.08 3.27 2.26
CA ALA A 85 14.33 2.62 1.90
C ALA A 85 15.53 3.55 2.06
N LYS A 86 15.45 4.79 1.53
CA LYS A 86 16.51 5.79 1.64
C LYS A 86 16.84 6.27 3.07
N LYS A 87 16.01 5.93 4.05
CA LYS A 87 16.24 6.27 5.46
C LYS A 87 16.87 5.15 6.26
N ILE A 88 16.65 3.90 5.86
CA ILE A 88 17.11 2.74 6.60
C ILE A 88 18.32 2.05 5.97
N ILE A 89 18.82 2.57 4.84
CA ILE A 89 20.06 2.11 4.19
C ILE A 89 21.12 3.21 4.36
N PRO A 90 21.92 3.17 5.42
CA PRO A 90 22.84 4.26 5.76
C PRO A 90 24.01 4.43 4.78
N ASP A 91 24.40 3.34 4.09
CA ASP A 91 25.46 3.31 3.09
C ASP A 91 24.95 3.50 1.64
N LEU A 92 23.70 3.97 1.47
CA LEU A 92 23.10 4.14 0.14
C LEU A 92 23.90 5.16 -0.70
N PRO A 93 24.34 4.78 -1.93
CA PRO A 93 25.09 5.68 -2.78
C PRO A 93 24.33 6.98 -3.09
N LYS A 94 25.07 8.10 -3.18
CA LYS A 94 24.50 9.41 -3.48
C LYS A 94 23.65 9.38 -4.76
N THR A 95 24.10 8.66 -5.79
CA THR A 95 23.37 8.53 -7.06
C THR A 95 22.00 7.86 -6.89
N VAL A 96 21.91 6.83 -6.05
CA VAL A 96 20.65 6.13 -5.75
C VAL A 96 19.75 7.00 -4.87
N LEU A 97 20.34 7.69 -3.90
CA LEU A 97 19.61 8.65 -3.04
C LEU A 97 19.00 9.79 -3.86
N GLU A 98 19.78 10.38 -4.79
CA GLU A 98 19.31 11.42 -5.70
C GLU A 98 18.20 10.91 -6.62
N ALA A 99 18.34 9.69 -7.16
CA ALA A 99 17.29 9.06 -7.94
C ALA A 99 16.00 8.87 -7.14
N TYR A 100 16.08 8.42 -5.89
CA TYR A 100 14.91 8.30 -5.01
C TYR A 100 14.28 9.67 -4.64
N ASN A 101 15.04 10.75 -4.67
CA ASN A 101 14.48 12.09 -4.44
C ASN A 101 13.58 12.58 -5.59
N GLU A 102 13.65 11.92 -6.75
CA GLU A 102 12.76 12.15 -7.89
C GLU A 102 11.49 11.26 -7.87
N PHE A 103 11.28 10.47 -6.81
CA PHE A 103 10.07 9.67 -6.60
C PHE A 103 9.06 10.49 -5.80
N TYR A 104 8.25 11.28 -6.48
CA TYR A 104 7.21 12.09 -5.85
C TYR A 104 5.95 11.27 -5.61
N HIS A 105 5.30 11.52 -4.47
CA HIS A 105 4.12 10.74 -4.04
C HIS A 105 2.96 11.68 -3.72
N GLY A 106 1.80 11.37 -4.29
CA GLY A 106 0.53 11.98 -3.90
C GLY A 106 -0.10 11.27 -2.71
N PRO A 107 -0.61 11.99 -1.73
CA PRO A 107 -1.39 11.41 -0.64
C PRO A 107 -2.83 11.11 -1.06
N ILE A 108 -3.47 10.17 -0.39
CA ILE A 108 -4.88 9.86 -0.56
C ILE A 108 -5.51 9.50 0.80
N LEU A 109 -6.75 9.89 0.99
CA LEU A 109 -7.60 9.37 2.04
C LEU A 109 -8.58 8.36 1.42
N THR A 110 -8.59 7.15 1.97
CA THR A 110 -9.61 6.16 1.65
C THR A 110 -10.58 6.08 2.82
N VAL A 111 -11.81 6.51 2.59
CA VAL A 111 -12.88 6.48 3.59
C VAL A 111 -13.75 5.27 3.36
N ASN A 112 -13.99 4.48 4.39
CA ASN A 112 -14.97 3.41 4.36
C ASN A 112 -16.11 3.77 5.32
N VAL A 113 -17.31 3.95 4.76
CA VAL A 113 -18.53 4.22 5.52
C VAL A 113 -19.36 2.96 5.57
N ALA A 114 -19.52 2.39 6.76
CA ALA A 114 -20.46 1.31 6.99
C ALA A 114 -21.88 1.90 7.09
N VAL A 115 -22.77 1.44 6.23
CA VAL A 115 -24.19 1.83 6.28
C VAL A 115 -25.07 0.64 6.64
N ARG A 116 -26.14 0.90 7.41
CA ARG A 116 -27.09 -0.13 7.88
C ARG A 116 -27.96 -0.68 6.77
N ASN A 117 -28.13 0.08 5.70
CA ASN A 117 -28.81 -0.28 4.47
C ASN A 117 -28.35 0.64 3.34
N TRP A 118 -28.60 0.26 2.09
CA TRP A 118 -28.23 1.07 0.92
C TRP A 118 -29.41 1.29 -0.04
N ARG A 119 -30.66 1.32 0.49
CA ARG A 119 -31.89 1.54 -0.28
C ARG A 119 -31.87 2.85 -1.05
N PHE A 120 -31.20 3.87 -0.53
CA PHE A 120 -31.04 5.17 -1.19
C PHE A 120 -30.26 5.07 -2.49
N LEU A 121 -29.24 4.20 -2.58
CA LEU A 121 -28.49 3.92 -3.81
C LEU A 121 -29.29 3.06 -4.78
N ASP A 122 -30.00 2.06 -4.27
CA ASP A 122 -30.89 1.21 -5.05
C ASP A 122 -32.00 2.05 -5.72
N LYS A 123 -32.61 2.98 -4.98
CA LYS A 123 -33.61 3.91 -5.52
C LYS A 123 -33.06 4.82 -6.63
N LEU A 124 -31.76 5.18 -6.55
CA LEU A 124 -31.07 5.96 -7.59
C LEU A 124 -30.60 5.10 -8.76
N GLY A 125 -30.61 3.76 -8.63
CA GLY A 125 -30.10 2.84 -9.64
C GLY A 125 -28.58 2.90 -9.81
N ILE A 126 -27.83 3.30 -8.77
CA ILE A 126 -26.38 3.49 -8.82
C ILE A 126 -25.65 2.65 -7.78
N SER A 127 -24.42 2.22 -8.09
CA SER A 127 -23.51 1.54 -7.17
C SER A 127 -22.18 2.24 -6.99
N SER A 128 -21.94 3.28 -7.79
CA SER A 128 -20.73 4.12 -7.75
C SER A 128 -21.01 5.46 -8.43
N GLY A 129 -20.14 6.43 -8.19
CA GLY A 129 -20.25 7.74 -8.84
C GLY A 129 -18.97 8.55 -8.77
N ARG A 130 -18.85 9.52 -9.69
CA ARG A 130 -17.85 10.58 -9.62
C ARG A 130 -18.43 11.76 -8.89
N ILE A 131 -17.58 12.41 -8.09
CA ILE A 131 -17.90 13.62 -7.34
C ILE A 131 -17.05 14.73 -7.94
N PHE A 132 -17.68 15.80 -8.40
CA PHE A 132 -16.99 16.94 -9.03
C PHE A 132 -16.88 18.13 -8.10
N GLU A 133 -17.74 18.20 -7.07
CA GLU A 133 -17.75 19.26 -6.07
C GLU A 133 -17.89 18.67 -4.67
N GLY A 134 -17.19 19.27 -3.70
CA GLY A 134 -17.24 18.85 -2.31
C GLY A 134 -16.17 17.82 -1.95
N PHE A 135 -16.50 16.93 -1.01
CA PHE A 135 -15.55 15.99 -0.42
C PHE A 135 -15.38 14.73 -1.28
N GLY A 136 -14.13 14.47 -1.68
CA GLY A 136 -13.77 13.28 -2.47
C GLY A 136 -13.97 13.46 -3.99
N ASN A 137 -13.59 12.44 -4.76
CA ASN A 137 -13.77 12.45 -6.21
C ASN A 137 -14.45 11.21 -6.77
N PHE A 138 -14.60 10.18 -5.97
CA PHE A 138 -15.19 8.92 -6.39
C PHE A 138 -15.72 8.16 -5.17
N PHE A 139 -16.87 7.52 -5.31
CA PHE A 139 -17.38 6.54 -4.35
C PHE A 139 -17.85 5.27 -5.03
N SER A 140 -17.84 4.17 -4.31
CA SER A 140 -18.43 2.91 -4.75
C SER A 140 -18.89 2.05 -3.59
N ILE A 141 -19.89 1.22 -3.83
CA ILE A 141 -20.25 0.11 -2.95
C ILE A 141 -19.12 -0.91 -2.95
N ARG A 142 -18.72 -1.39 -1.78
CA ARG A 142 -17.90 -2.59 -1.65
C ARG A 142 -18.78 -3.82 -1.82
N ARG A 143 -18.76 -4.37 -3.03
CA ARG A 143 -19.52 -5.59 -3.31
C ARG A 143 -19.00 -6.76 -2.46
N PRO A 144 -19.88 -7.57 -1.87
CA PRO A 144 -19.49 -8.79 -1.19
C PRO A 144 -18.71 -9.70 -2.13
N MET A 145 -17.66 -10.31 -1.59
CA MET A 145 -16.91 -11.33 -2.32
C MET A 145 -17.75 -12.61 -2.36
N ILE A 146 -17.93 -13.18 -3.56
CA ILE A 146 -18.56 -14.48 -3.76
C ILE A 146 -17.45 -15.48 -4.04
N THR A 147 -17.30 -16.50 -3.18
CA THR A 147 -16.27 -17.52 -3.34
C THR A 147 -16.82 -18.88 -2.93
N GLY A 148 -16.88 -19.81 -3.88
CA GLY A 148 -17.46 -21.12 -3.68
C GLY A 148 -18.91 -21.05 -3.19
N LYS A 149 -19.19 -21.68 -2.06
CA LYS A 149 -20.51 -21.67 -1.43
C LYS A 149 -20.78 -20.44 -0.56
N TYR A 150 -19.77 -19.60 -0.31
CA TYR A 150 -19.92 -18.41 0.49
C TYR A 150 -20.46 -17.27 -0.38
N THR A 151 -21.68 -16.86 -0.09
CA THR A 151 -22.36 -15.75 -0.76
C THR A 151 -23.01 -14.88 0.29
N GLN A 152 -22.55 -13.64 0.42
CA GLN A 152 -23.25 -12.62 1.21
C GLN A 152 -24.44 -12.09 0.40
N PRO A 153 -25.59 -11.82 1.05
CA PRO A 153 -26.73 -11.27 0.35
C PRO A 153 -26.41 -9.85 -0.15
N TYR A 154 -26.62 -9.63 -1.44
CA TYR A 154 -26.58 -8.31 -2.06
C TYR A 154 -27.99 -7.73 -2.04
N ASP A 155 -28.46 -7.35 -0.85
CA ASP A 155 -29.79 -6.87 -0.56
C ASP A 155 -29.73 -5.41 -0.07
N PRO A 156 -30.45 -4.47 -0.72
CA PRO A 156 -30.49 -3.07 -0.30
C PRO A 156 -30.93 -2.83 1.15
N LYS A 157 -31.62 -3.79 1.75
CA LYS A 157 -32.06 -3.74 3.14
C LYS A 157 -31.01 -4.18 4.15
N LYS A 158 -29.87 -4.68 3.68
CA LYS A 158 -28.78 -5.19 4.52
C LYS A 158 -27.60 -4.21 4.58
N PRO A 159 -26.78 -4.29 5.63
CA PRO A 159 -25.59 -3.45 5.74
C PRO A 159 -24.62 -3.66 4.59
N ILE A 160 -23.91 -2.58 4.22
CA ILE A 160 -22.81 -2.61 3.26
C ILE A 160 -21.79 -1.52 3.60
N ALA A 161 -20.59 -1.61 3.03
CA ALA A 161 -19.61 -0.54 3.08
C ALA A 161 -19.59 0.24 1.77
N LEU A 162 -19.56 1.57 1.88
CA LEU A 162 -19.21 2.49 0.79
C LEU A 162 -17.77 2.90 0.95
N THR A 163 -17.01 2.98 -0.15
CA THR A 163 -15.66 3.52 -0.13
C THR A 163 -15.58 4.80 -0.94
N PHE A 164 -15.07 5.86 -0.31
CA PHE A 164 -14.73 7.11 -0.98
C PHE A 164 -13.22 7.20 -1.17
N TYR A 165 -12.80 7.75 -2.31
CA TYR A 165 -11.42 8.12 -2.61
C TYR A 165 -11.30 9.63 -2.62
N VAL A 166 -10.38 10.14 -1.79
CA VAL A 166 -10.16 11.58 -1.60
C VAL A 166 -8.70 11.88 -1.89
N PRO A 167 -8.34 12.24 -3.14
CA PRO A 167 -7.01 12.69 -3.47
C PRO A 167 -6.80 14.14 -3.01
N PHE A 168 -5.58 14.45 -2.59
CA PHE A 168 -5.19 15.80 -2.20
C PHE A 168 -4.36 16.40 -3.34
N ASN A 169 -5.06 17.02 -4.28
CA ASN A 169 -4.45 17.73 -5.41
C ASN A 169 -4.26 19.21 -5.04
N MET A 170 -3.08 19.75 -5.37
CA MET A 170 -2.72 21.15 -5.11
C MET A 170 -2.50 21.86 -6.46
N PRO A 171 -3.58 22.27 -7.18
CA PRO A 171 -3.44 22.94 -8.47
C PRO A 171 -2.59 24.21 -8.34
N GLY A 172 -1.76 24.47 -9.35
CA GLY A 172 -0.85 25.61 -9.35
C GLY A 172 0.53 25.36 -8.76
N TYR A 173 0.72 24.27 -8.02
CA TYR A 173 2.02 23.84 -7.51
C TYR A 173 2.69 22.80 -8.40
N SER A 174 4.02 22.74 -8.37
CA SER A 174 4.77 21.68 -9.06
C SER A 174 4.48 20.29 -8.47
N ILE A 175 4.71 19.22 -9.24
CA ILE A 175 4.55 17.82 -8.76
C ILE A 175 5.35 17.59 -7.47
N LYS A 176 6.54 18.18 -7.37
CA LYS A 176 7.41 18.09 -6.20
C LYS A 176 6.77 18.70 -4.95
N GLU A 177 6.05 19.81 -5.10
CA GLU A 177 5.43 20.56 -4.00
C GLU A 177 4.06 19.97 -3.61
N GLN A 178 3.29 19.48 -4.57
CA GLN A 178 1.93 18.96 -4.32
C GLN A 178 1.90 17.84 -3.28
N GLY A 179 2.85 16.92 -3.33
CA GLY A 179 2.90 15.81 -2.39
C GLY A 179 3.04 16.24 -0.91
N PRO A 180 4.06 17.05 -0.55
CA PRO A 180 4.20 17.59 0.81
C PRO A 180 3.00 18.41 1.27
N LEU A 181 2.47 19.31 0.44
CA LEU A 181 1.31 20.15 0.75
C LEU A 181 0.05 19.30 0.97
N GLY A 182 -0.21 18.35 0.09
CA GLY A 182 -1.34 17.43 0.25
C GLY A 182 -1.24 16.56 1.50
N ARG A 183 -0.02 16.11 1.88
CA ARG A 183 0.18 15.38 3.15
C ARG A 183 -0.09 16.27 4.36
N LEU A 184 0.30 17.53 4.31
CA LEU A 184 0.01 18.48 5.37
C LEU A 184 -1.50 18.63 5.56
N GLU A 185 -2.24 18.81 4.48
CA GLU A 185 -3.71 18.87 4.52
C GLU A 185 -4.33 17.56 5.05
N LEU A 186 -3.90 16.41 4.51
CA LEU A 186 -4.36 15.09 4.96
C LEU A 186 -4.18 14.87 6.46
N LEU A 187 -3.09 15.37 7.06
CA LEU A 187 -2.73 15.08 8.45
C LEU A 187 -3.23 16.14 9.43
N ASN A 188 -3.47 17.38 8.98
CA ASN A 188 -3.90 18.47 9.86
C ASN A 188 -5.36 18.36 10.29
N LYS A 189 -6.24 17.72 9.50
CA LYS A 189 -7.63 17.53 9.86
C LYS A 189 -7.80 16.41 10.89
N SER A 190 -8.58 16.65 11.90
CA SER A 190 -9.01 15.66 12.89
C SER A 190 -9.95 14.61 12.31
N TYR A 191 -10.24 13.56 13.07
CA TYR A 191 -11.24 12.57 12.69
C TYR A 191 -12.64 13.21 12.59
N SER A 192 -13.02 14.05 13.55
CA SER A 192 -14.34 14.69 13.60
C SER A 192 -14.56 15.66 12.45
N GLU A 193 -13.54 16.39 12.00
CA GLU A 193 -13.67 17.26 10.81
C GLU A 193 -13.92 16.42 9.54
N TYR A 194 -13.20 15.31 9.36
CA TYR A 194 -13.46 14.39 8.24
C TYR A 194 -14.83 13.73 8.34
N GLU A 195 -15.27 13.33 9.53
CA GLU A 195 -16.58 12.75 9.77
C GLU A 195 -17.69 13.73 9.37
N GLN A 196 -17.56 14.98 9.77
CA GLN A 196 -18.52 16.04 9.40
C GLN A 196 -18.58 16.22 7.87
N GLU A 197 -17.45 16.38 7.19
CA GLU A 197 -17.38 16.52 5.72
C GLU A 197 -18.03 15.33 5.00
N ILE A 198 -17.85 14.12 5.50
CA ILE A 198 -18.42 12.89 4.94
C ILE A 198 -19.94 12.89 5.12
N VAL A 199 -20.42 13.23 6.31
CA VAL A 199 -21.86 13.30 6.63
C VAL A 199 -22.54 14.36 5.77
N GLU A 200 -21.94 15.54 5.67
CA GLU A 200 -22.46 16.63 4.83
C GLU A 200 -22.52 16.22 3.35
N GLN A 201 -21.44 15.64 2.82
CA GLN A 201 -21.37 15.18 1.43
C GLN A 201 -22.41 14.09 1.14
N MET A 202 -22.52 13.07 2.00
CA MET A 202 -23.51 12.00 1.82
C MET A 202 -24.94 12.51 1.92
N THR A 203 -25.20 13.45 2.83
CA THR A 203 -26.50 14.09 2.98
C THR A 203 -26.86 14.89 1.74
N ALA A 204 -25.96 15.71 1.22
CA ALA A 204 -26.15 16.47 -0.01
C ALA A 204 -26.44 15.58 -1.22
N MET A 205 -25.72 14.44 -1.32
CA MET A 205 -25.88 13.52 -2.45
C MET A 205 -27.13 12.65 -2.38
N PHE A 206 -27.56 12.22 -1.19
CA PHE A 206 -28.47 11.08 -1.04
C PHE A 206 -29.74 11.37 -0.24
N SER A 207 -29.90 12.52 0.40
CA SER A 207 -31.08 12.83 1.22
C SER A 207 -32.38 12.77 0.41
N SER A 208 -32.38 13.26 -0.83
CA SER A 208 -33.55 13.23 -1.73
C SER A 208 -33.99 11.80 -2.10
N SER A 209 -33.11 10.83 -1.97
CA SER A 209 -33.40 9.39 -2.17
C SER A 209 -33.76 8.66 -0.87
N GLY A 210 -33.81 9.37 0.26
CA GLY A 210 -34.24 8.86 1.56
C GLY A 210 -33.10 8.47 2.51
N PHE A 211 -31.88 8.87 2.22
CA PHE A 211 -30.75 8.75 3.15
C PHE A 211 -30.90 9.70 4.33
N ASP A 212 -30.57 9.21 5.51
CA ASP A 212 -30.52 9.96 6.75
C ASP A 212 -29.25 9.52 7.50
N ALA A 213 -28.35 10.47 7.78
CA ALA A 213 -27.02 10.16 8.30
C ALA A 213 -27.05 9.49 9.69
N GLU A 214 -27.91 9.99 10.60
CA GLU A 214 -28.01 9.46 11.97
C GLU A 214 -28.57 8.03 11.97
N ARG A 215 -29.54 7.78 11.14
CA ARG A 215 -30.18 6.47 11.02
C ARG A 215 -29.31 5.47 10.25
N ASP A 216 -28.70 5.91 9.14
CA ASP A 216 -28.14 4.98 8.15
C ASP A 216 -26.64 4.74 8.31
N ILE A 217 -25.86 5.68 8.83
CA ILE A 217 -24.42 5.47 9.10
C ILE A 217 -24.26 4.62 10.36
N ALA A 218 -23.48 3.54 10.23
CA ALA A 218 -23.12 2.67 11.35
C ALA A 218 -21.70 2.96 11.89
N GLY A 219 -20.82 3.50 11.05
CA GLY A 219 -19.45 3.87 11.42
C GLY A 219 -18.63 4.28 10.22
N ILE A 220 -17.52 4.95 10.50
CA ILE A 220 -16.59 5.48 9.50
C ILE A 220 -15.18 5.06 9.85
N ILE A 221 -14.42 4.61 8.86
CA ILE A 221 -13.00 4.28 8.98
C ILE A 221 -12.22 5.12 7.99
N LEU A 222 -11.21 5.83 8.50
CA LEU A 222 -10.32 6.68 7.71
C LEU A 222 -8.96 6.01 7.55
N ASN A 223 -8.56 5.74 6.31
CA ASN A 223 -7.23 5.24 5.98
C ASN A 223 -6.42 6.36 5.30
N ARG A 224 -5.49 6.95 6.04
CA ARG A 224 -4.64 8.06 5.59
C ARG A 224 -3.36 7.53 4.99
N TRP A 225 -3.18 7.69 3.68
CA TRP A 225 -2.02 7.23 2.94
C TRP A 225 -1.19 8.43 2.48
N GLY A 226 -0.18 8.80 3.26
CA GLY A 226 0.66 9.97 2.96
C GLY A 226 1.56 9.81 1.73
N HIS A 227 1.85 8.56 1.31
CA HIS A 227 2.67 8.23 0.14
C HIS A 227 1.95 7.16 -0.69
N ALA A 228 0.72 7.43 -1.09
CA ALA A 228 -0.18 6.45 -1.71
C ALA A 228 0.24 6.08 -3.13
N TYR A 229 0.47 7.08 -3.95
CA TYR A 229 0.78 6.87 -5.36
C TYR A 229 2.02 7.65 -5.77
N ILE A 230 2.89 6.98 -6.52
CA ILE A 230 3.96 7.68 -7.21
C ILE A 230 3.35 8.56 -8.32
N SER A 231 3.91 9.76 -8.47
CA SER A 231 3.55 10.73 -9.50
C SER A 231 4.76 10.91 -10.43
N PRO A 232 4.88 10.10 -11.49
CA PRO A 232 6.01 10.18 -12.40
C PRO A 232 6.04 11.54 -13.12
N GLN A 233 7.18 12.20 -13.09
CA GLN A 233 7.44 13.42 -13.85
C GLN A 233 8.12 13.09 -15.21
N PRO A 234 8.22 14.06 -16.13
CA PRO A 234 9.04 13.91 -17.32
C PRO A 234 10.46 13.44 -16.98
N GLY A 235 10.96 12.46 -17.72
CA GLY A 235 12.28 11.85 -17.47
C GLY A 235 12.28 10.66 -16.51
N PHE A 236 11.20 10.41 -15.75
CA PHE A 236 11.14 9.30 -14.79
C PHE A 236 11.35 7.92 -15.43
N HIS A 237 10.78 7.69 -16.61
CA HIS A 237 10.84 6.40 -17.31
C HIS A 237 12.04 6.24 -18.25
N PHE A 238 12.44 7.31 -18.94
CA PHE A 238 13.39 7.23 -20.04
C PHE A 238 14.61 8.14 -19.87
N GLY A 239 14.68 8.86 -18.75
CA GLY A 239 15.66 9.93 -18.58
C GLY A 239 15.30 11.17 -19.38
N ILE A 240 16.11 12.22 -19.22
CA ILE A 240 15.95 13.49 -19.92
C ILE A 240 17.32 14.18 -20.06
N ASN A 241 17.56 14.85 -21.15
CA ASN A 241 18.81 15.60 -21.40
C ASN A 241 20.09 14.75 -21.21
N GLY A 242 20.06 13.50 -21.64
CA GLY A 242 21.19 12.57 -21.49
C GLY A 242 21.36 11.93 -20.13
N ASN A 243 20.56 12.30 -19.13
CA ASN A 243 20.57 11.67 -17.81
C ASN A 243 19.78 10.38 -17.82
N LYS A 244 20.27 9.37 -17.06
CA LYS A 244 19.55 8.11 -16.86
C LYS A 244 18.24 8.35 -16.11
N ALA A 245 17.23 7.55 -16.44
CA ALA A 245 15.96 7.55 -15.75
C ALA A 245 16.12 7.21 -14.25
N PRO A 246 15.54 7.98 -13.32
CA PRO A 246 15.65 7.72 -11.88
C PRO A 246 15.27 6.28 -11.51
N ARG A 247 14.19 5.76 -12.10
CA ARG A 247 13.75 4.38 -11.87
C ARG A 247 14.80 3.34 -12.28
N GLU A 248 15.52 3.54 -13.37
CA GLU A 248 16.53 2.59 -13.85
C GLU A 248 17.79 2.62 -12.97
N ILE A 249 18.16 3.79 -12.43
CA ILE A 249 19.24 3.89 -11.44
C ILE A 249 18.92 3.02 -10.22
N VAL A 250 17.71 3.14 -9.68
CA VAL A 250 17.29 2.35 -8.52
C VAL A 250 17.15 0.85 -8.86
N ARG A 251 16.60 0.52 -10.03
CA ARG A 251 16.44 -0.88 -10.48
C ARG A 251 17.75 -1.66 -10.60
N ASN A 252 18.87 -0.97 -10.82
CA ASN A 252 20.18 -1.62 -10.86
C ASN A 252 20.63 -2.18 -9.50
N GLY A 253 19.93 -1.84 -8.42
CA GLY A 253 20.31 -2.28 -7.08
C GLY A 253 21.54 -1.55 -6.53
N PHE A 254 21.99 -2.01 -5.38
CA PHE A 254 23.20 -1.54 -4.72
C PHE A 254 23.92 -2.73 -4.07
N GLY A 255 24.93 -3.27 -4.73
CA GLY A 255 25.61 -4.48 -4.28
C GLY A 255 24.61 -5.61 -4.04
N ARG A 256 24.57 -6.15 -2.83
CA ARG A 256 23.69 -7.25 -2.40
C ARG A 256 22.28 -6.79 -1.98
N ILE A 257 21.98 -5.49 -2.08
CA ILE A 257 20.67 -4.91 -1.79
C ILE A 257 19.96 -4.61 -3.10
N GLN A 258 18.86 -5.31 -3.36
CA GLN A 258 18.03 -5.15 -4.55
C GLN A 258 16.70 -4.45 -4.20
N PHE A 259 16.15 -3.65 -5.10
CA PHE A 259 14.91 -2.91 -4.90
C PHE A 259 13.80 -3.52 -5.74
N GLY A 260 12.71 -3.97 -5.11
CA GLY A 260 11.62 -4.71 -5.74
C GLY A 260 10.24 -4.21 -5.33
N HIS A 261 9.91 -2.95 -5.60
CA HIS A 261 8.62 -2.35 -5.24
C HIS A 261 7.92 -1.71 -6.45
N SER A 262 6.61 -1.58 -6.39
CA SER A 262 5.77 -1.12 -7.51
C SER A 262 6.04 0.31 -7.98
N GLU A 263 6.61 1.17 -7.13
CA GLU A 263 6.98 2.55 -7.50
C GLU A 263 7.93 2.60 -8.70
N LEU A 264 8.82 1.60 -8.83
CA LEU A 264 9.78 1.48 -9.93
C LEU A 264 9.10 1.35 -11.31
N SER A 265 7.84 0.93 -11.33
CA SER A 265 7.04 0.90 -12.55
C SER A 265 6.37 2.22 -12.88
N GLY A 266 6.46 3.25 -12.00
CA GLY A 266 5.73 4.51 -12.15
C GLY A 266 4.21 4.37 -12.05
N TYR A 267 3.72 3.17 -11.75
CA TYR A 267 2.30 2.86 -11.55
C TYR A 267 2.15 1.76 -10.50
N MET A 268 1.51 2.09 -9.39
CA MET A 268 1.40 1.20 -8.25
C MET A 268 0.22 0.24 -8.41
N SER A 269 0.51 -1.05 -8.61
CA SER A 269 -0.48 -2.13 -8.65
C SER A 269 0.14 -3.45 -8.19
N HIS A 270 -0.70 -4.44 -7.85
CA HIS A 270 -0.24 -5.78 -7.49
C HIS A 270 0.62 -6.42 -8.58
N THR A 271 0.19 -6.36 -9.83
CA THR A 271 0.94 -6.92 -10.97
C THR A 271 2.32 -6.27 -11.09
N ARG A 272 2.41 -4.95 -10.92
CA ARG A 272 3.69 -4.23 -10.97
C ARG A 272 4.59 -4.58 -9.80
N ALA A 273 4.02 -4.72 -8.60
CA ALA A 273 4.76 -5.18 -7.43
C ALA A 273 5.35 -6.58 -7.63
N LEU A 274 4.55 -7.52 -8.18
CA LEU A 274 5.00 -8.87 -8.49
C LEU A 274 6.13 -8.88 -9.54
N ASN A 275 6.00 -8.10 -10.62
CA ASN A 275 7.01 -8.03 -11.67
C ASN A 275 8.34 -7.45 -11.14
N GLU A 276 8.29 -6.35 -10.40
CA GLU A 276 9.49 -5.75 -9.81
C GLU A 276 10.09 -6.64 -8.72
N GLY A 277 9.26 -7.30 -7.90
CA GLY A 277 9.70 -8.26 -6.90
C GLY A 277 10.38 -9.49 -7.54
N SER A 278 9.82 -10.04 -8.60
CA SER A 278 10.41 -11.15 -9.36
C SER A 278 11.76 -10.77 -9.96
N ARG A 279 11.85 -9.61 -10.62
CA ARG A 279 13.11 -9.09 -11.15
C ARG A 279 14.16 -8.96 -10.04
N ALA A 280 13.82 -8.30 -8.95
CA ALA A 280 14.74 -8.06 -7.84
C ALA A 280 15.18 -9.37 -7.16
N ALA A 281 14.30 -10.38 -7.08
CA ALA A 281 14.66 -11.70 -6.57
C ALA A 281 15.68 -12.41 -7.48
N ILE A 282 15.48 -12.36 -8.80
CA ILE A 282 16.45 -12.92 -9.78
C ILE A 282 17.81 -12.21 -9.65
N ASP A 283 17.81 -10.89 -9.50
CA ASP A 283 19.04 -10.13 -9.32
C ASP A 283 19.74 -10.48 -7.98
N ALA A 284 18.96 -10.66 -6.90
CA ALA A 284 19.47 -11.07 -5.60
C ALA A 284 20.10 -12.50 -5.62
N MET A 285 19.57 -13.41 -6.44
CA MET A 285 20.10 -14.77 -6.59
C MET A 285 21.54 -14.83 -7.13
N LYS A 286 22.02 -13.78 -7.79
CA LYS A 286 23.41 -13.68 -8.26
C LYS A 286 24.44 -13.66 -7.12
N PHE A 287 23.98 -13.42 -5.89
CA PHE A 287 24.81 -13.31 -4.70
C PHE A 287 24.68 -14.52 -3.74
N ILE A 288 23.89 -15.51 -4.10
CA ILE A 288 23.65 -16.71 -3.29
C ILE A 288 24.44 -17.89 -3.83
#